data_0f621ebfeaab7816fc6cf5d49ade3352
#
_entry.id   0f621ebfeaab7816fc6cf5d49ade3352
#
_cell.length_a   1.000
_cell.length_b   1.000
_cell.length_c   1.000
_cell.angle_alpha   90.00
_cell.angle_beta   90.00
_cell.angle_gamma   90.00
#
_symmetry.space_group_name_H-M   'P 1'
#
loop_
_entity.id
_entity.type
_entity.pdbx_description
1 polymer ?
#
loop_
_entity_poly.entity_id
_entity_poly.type
_entity_poly.pdbx_seq_one_letter_code
_entity_poly.pdbx_strand_id
1 'polypeptide(L)'
;MNINGRPVPFLLKSLAQSFPQHPSPILIALHDNLTLPPLSVGKPRSGVTHQGHGGLSSIESSLKSKDFWRLGLGIGRGGNGPGGGVIKWVLSELSREEKGYWDGGEGVERIADVIFDMAARLRKADSPKIKVAKK
;
A
#
# COMPACT_ATOMS: atom_id res chain seq x y z
N MET A 1 14.71 14.44 1.77
CA MET A 1 14.64 13.21 2.61
C MET A 1 13.18 12.86 2.86
N ASN A 2 12.81 11.62 2.65
CA ASN A 2 11.42 11.18 2.84
C ASN A 2 11.14 10.91 4.33
N ILE A 3 10.11 11.51 4.90
CA ILE A 3 9.74 11.43 6.32
C ILE A 3 8.35 10.82 6.54
N ASN A 4 7.74 10.28 5.52
CA ASN A 4 6.36 9.74 5.55
C ASN A 4 6.16 8.67 6.62
N GLY A 5 7.20 7.91 6.94
CA GLY A 5 7.14 6.87 7.96
C GLY A 5 7.06 7.36 9.40
N ARG A 6 7.52 8.58 9.69
CA ARG A 6 7.61 9.08 11.07
C ARG A 6 6.31 9.04 11.87
N PRO A 7 5.15 9.47 11.33
CA PRO A 7 3.89 9.44 12.08
C PRO A 7 3.26 8.04 12.18
N VAL A 8 3.70 7.07 11.39
CA VAL A 8 3.03 5.77 11.27
C VAL A 8 2.97 4.99 12.58
N PRO A 9 4.05 4.84 13.38
CA PRO A 9 3.96 4.12 14.65
C PRO A 9 2.98 4.76 15.62
N PHE A 10 2.93 6.09 15.65
CA PHE A 10 2.01 6.84 16.50
C PHE A 10 0.55 6.60 16.06
N LEU A 11 0.26 6.67 14.76
CA LEU A 11 -1.08 6.43 14.23
C LEU A 11 -1.57 5.01 14.52
N LEU A 12 -0.73 4.00 14.34
CA LEU A 12 -1.07 2.61 14.65
C LEU A 12 -1.36 2.42 16.14
N LYS A 13 -0.54 3.00 17.00
CA LYS A 13 -0.77 2.97 18.46
C LYS A 13 -2.07 3.67 18.85
N SER A 14 -2.33 4.84 18.30
CA SER A 14 -3.56 5.60 18.56
C SER A 14 -4.81 4.84 18.14
N LEU A 15 -4.79 4.21 16.97
CA LEU A 15 -5.89 3.37 16.50
C LEU A 15 -6.12 2.16 17.41
N ALA A 16 -5.07 1.46 17.81
CA ALA A 16 -5.19 0.32 18.72
C ALA A 16 -5.79 0.72 20.09
N GLN A 17 -5.44 1.90 20.59
CA GLN A 17 -5.98 2.43 21.84
C GLN A 17 -7.45 2.88 21.71
N SER A 18 -7.82 3.43 20.55
CA SER A 18 -9.20 3.87 20.29
C SER A 18 -10.19 2.73 20.09
N PHE A 19 -9.70 1.58 19.68
CA PHE A 19 -10.52 0.41 19.37
C PHE A 19 -9.98 -0.86 20.06
N PRO A 20 -9.91 -0.90 21.41
CA PRO A 20 -9.26 -2.00 22.14
C PRO A 20 -9.93 -3.36 21.97
N GLN A 21 -11.20 -3.38 21.59
CA GLN A 21 -11.98 -4.60 21.33
C GLN A 21 -11.75 -5.18 19.91
N HIS A 22 -11.06 -4.47 19.05
CA HIS A 22 -10.76 -4.91 17.71
C HIS A 22 -9.34 -5.51 17.62
N PRO A 23 -9.09 -6.36 16.62
CA PRO A 23 -7.73 -6.82 16.32
C PRO A 23 -6.77 -5.65 16.09
N SER A 24 -5.48 -5.89 16.23
CA SER A 24 -4.45 -4.89 15.95
C SER A 24 -4.63 -4.27 14.56
N PRO A 25 -4.45 -2.96 14.42
CA PRO A 25 -4.58 -2.30 13.13
C PRO A 25 -3.55 -2.83 12.14
N ILE A 26 -3.95 -2.95 10.89
CA ILE A 26 -3.11 -3.40 9.78
C ILE A 26 -2.79 -2.21 8.91
N LEU A 27 -1.51 -2.01 8.64
CA LEU A 27 -1.04 -0.98 7.72
C LEU A 27 -1.03 -1.50 6.28
N ILE A 28 -1.66 -0.76 5.39
CA ILE A 28 -1.55 -0.92 3.95
C ILE A 28 -0.99 0.36 3.36
N ALA A 29 0.23 0.33 2.85
CA ALA A 29 0.85 1.46 2.17
C ALA A 29 0.52 1.43 0.68
N LEU A 30 -0.18 2.44 0.21
CA LEU A 30 -0.37 2.70 -1.22
C LEU A 30 0.86 3.46 -1.74
N HIS A 31 1.43 3.02 -2.84
CA HIS A 31 2.63 3.65 -3.39
C HIS A 31 2.66 3.56 -4.92
N ASP A 32 3.33 4.50 -5.55
CA ASP A 32 3.63 4.45 -6.97
C ASP A 32 4.52 3.26 -7.31
N ASN A 33 4.29 2.66 -8.46
CA ASN A 33 5.08 1.53 -8.95
C ASN A 33 5.40 1.69 -10.44
N LEU A 34 6.70 1.86 -10.72
CA LEU A 34 7.23 2.04 -12.07
C LEU A 34 7.20 0.76 -12.92
N THR A 35 7.14 -0.41 -12.30
CA THR A 35 7.17 -1.70 -13.00
C THR A 35 5.80 -2.18 -13.43
N LEU A 36 4.75 -1.60 -12.84
CA LEU A 36 3.38 -1.87 -13.24
C LEU A 36 2.95 -0.94 -14.39
N PRO A 37 2.12 -1.43 -15.31
CA PRO A 37 1.54 -0.59 -16.34
C PRO A 37 0.79 0.62 -15.73
N PRO A 38 0.73 1.77 -16.43
CA PRO A 38 -0.14 2.87 -16.02
C PRO A 38 -1.59 2.40 -15.84
N LEU A 39 -2.33 3.07 -14.97
CA LEU A 39 -3.75 2.78 -14.70
C LEU A 39 -3.99 1.34 -14.23
N SER A 40 -3.08 0.80 -13.43
CA SER A 40 -3.22 -0.55 -12.89
C SER A 40 -2.99 -0.57 -11.38
N VAL A 41 -3.63 -1.51 -10.71
CA VAL A 41 -3.46 -1.79 -9.28
C VAL A 41 -2.80 -3.14 -9.13
N GLY A 42 -1.70 -3.19 -8.40
CA GLY A 42 -0.92 -4.41 -8.18
C GLY A 42 -1.58 -5.36 -7.18
N LYS A 43 -0.95 -6.50 -6.99
CA LYS A 43 -1.34 -7.43 -5.92
C LYS A 43 -0.74 -6.98 -4.59
N PRO A 44 -1.48 -7.08 -3.47
CA PRO A 44 -0.95 -6.80 -2.15
C PRO A 44 0.24 -7.71 -1.82
N ARG A 45 1.28 -7.13 -1.22
CA ARG A 45 2.48 -7.86 -0.78
C ARG A 45 2.88 -7.43 0.61
N SER A 46 3.37 -8.35 1.43
CA SER A 46 3.92 -8.10 2.75
C SER A 46 5.32 -8.71 2.88
N GLY A 47 6.13 -8.17 3.79
CA GLY A 47 7.47 -8.69 4.07
C GLY A 47 8.52 -8.51 2.96
N VAL A 48 8.21 -7.76 1.91
CA VAL A 48 9.13 -7.51 0.77
C VAL A 48 9.92 -6.21 0.97
N THR A 49 11.04 -6.07 0.26
CA THR A 49 11.85 -4.85 0.32
C THR A 49 11.18 -3.66 -0.38
N HIS A 50 11.58 -2.45 -0.02
CA HIS A 50 11.08 -1.20 -0.60
C HIS A 50 11.50 -0.97 -2.08
N GLN A 51 12.40 -1.80 -2.62
CA GLN A 51 12.88 -1.71 -4.01
C GLN A 51 13.32 -0.28 -4.44
N GLY A 52 13.96 0.44 -3.52
CA GLY A 52 14.40 1.81 -3.76
C GLY A 52 13.33 2.90 -3.60
N HIS A 53 12.08 2.55 -3.24
CA HIS A 53 11.02 3.53 -3.00
C HIS A 53 11.23 4.25 -1.66
N GLY A 54 11.54 5.56 -1.70
CA GLY A 54 11.89 6.34 -0.50
C GLY A 54 10.80 6.39 0.56
N GLY A 55 9.53 6.47 0.18
CA GLY A 55 8.39 6.45 1.10
C GLY A 55 8.29 5.13 1.87
N LEU A 56 8.41 4.00 1.18
CA LEU A 56 8.39 2.68 1.79
C LEU A 56 9.60 2.47 2.71
N SER A 57 10.79 2.91 2.27
CA SER A 57 12.00 2.88 3.10
C SER A 57 11.83 3.66 4.41
N SER A 58 11.19 4.83 4.36
CA SER A 58 10.88 5.64 5.54
C SER A 58 9.94 4.92 6.51
N ILE A 59 8.92 4.23 6.00
CA ILE A 59 7.99 3.45 6.81
C ILE A 59 8.73 2.26 7.46
N GLU A 60 9.51 1.49 6.69
CA GLU A 60 10.30 0.38 7.19
C GLU A 60 11.23 0.81 8.34
N SER A 61 11.92 1.93 8.15
CA SER A 61 12.83 2.48 9.16
C SER A 61 12.11 2.90 10.44
N SER A 62 10.94 3.52 10.32
CA SER A 62 10.16 4.00 11.46
C SER A 62 9.50 2.86 12.24
N LEU A 63 9.03 1.84 11.55
CA LEU A 63 8.46 0.63 12.17
C LEU A 63 9.52 -0.36 12.62
N LYS A 64 10.75 -0.24 12.14
CA LYS A 64 11.83 -1.25 12.27
C LYS A 64 11.37 -2.64 11.84
N SER A 65 10.51 -2.70 10.84
CA SER A 65 9.89 -3.91 10.33
C SER A 65 9.46 -3.74 8.88
N LYS A 66 9.43 -4.85 8.17
CA LYS A 66 8.85 -4.96 6.82
C LYS A 66 7.45 -5.57 6.84
N ASP A 67 6.91 -5.89 8.04
CA ASP A 67 5.65 -6.58 8.23
C ASP A 67 4.45 -5.62 8.11
N PHE A 68 4.31 -5.04 6.93
CA PHE A 68 3.13 -4.28 6.53
C PHE A 68 2.81 -4.56 5.07
N TRP A 69 1.58 -4.33 4.71
CA TRP A 69 1.12 -4.55 3.34
C TRP A 69 1.45 -3.37 2.44
N ARG A 70 1.75 -3.66 1.19
CA ARG A 70 2.05 -2.71 0.13
C ARG A 70 1.16 -2.98 -1.05
N LEU A 71 0.56 -1.93 -1.56
CA LEU A 71 -0.26 -1.97 -2.76
C LEU A 71 0.31 -0.98 -3.78
N GLY A 72 0.94 -1.51 -4.82
CA GLY A 72 1.52 -0.71 -5.88
C GLY A 72 0.46 -0.17 -6.83
N LEU A 73 0.52 1.11 -7.12
CA LEU A 73 -0.28 1.78 -8.12
C LEU A 73 0.59 2.02 -9.36
N GLY A 74 0.19 1.47 -10.49
CA GLY A 74 0.98 1.52 -11.72
C GLY A 74 1.03 2.92 -12.32
N ILE A 75 2.25 3.43 -12.45
CA ILE A 75 2.53 4.67 -13.18
C ILE A 75 3.39 4.45 -14.41
N GLY A 76 3.87 3.21 -14.61
CA GLY A 76 4.77 2.87 -15.70
C GLY A 76 6.13 3.54 -15.59
N ARG A 77 7.03 3.17 -16.47
CA ARG A 77 8.28 3.89 -16.68
C ARG A 77 8.03 4.93 -17.76
N GLY A 78 8.05 6.19 -17.37
CA GLY A 78 7.95 7.30 -18.32
C GLY A 78 9.00 7.21 -19.41
N GLY A 79 8.63 7.65 -20.60
CA GLY A 79 9.47 7.55 -21.77
C GLY A 79 10.87 8.17 -21.58
N ASN A 80 11.84 7.59 -22.26
CA ASN A 80 13.24 8.03 -22.32
C ASN A 80 13.38 9.36 -23.10
N GLY A 81 12.59 10.38 -22.75
CA GLY A 81 12.78 11.70 -23.31
C GLY A 81 14.11 12.32 -22.85
N PRO A 82 14.80 13.11 -23.70
CA PRO A 82 16.02 13.78 -23.30
C PRO A 82 15.77 14.65 -22.06
N GLY A 83 16.46 14.33 -20.95
CA GLY A 83 16.35 15.02 -19.66
C GLY A 83 15.28 14.47 -18.69
N GLY A 84 14.64 13.32 -18.98
CA GLY A 84 13.63 12.69 -18.13
C GLY A 84 14.20 11.58 -17.25
N GLY A 85 14.71 11.91 -16.05
CA GLY A 85 15.05 10.89 -15.04
C GLY A 85 13.78 10.35 -14.34
N VAL A 86 13.91 9.19 -13.69
CA VAL A 86 12.83 8.55 -12.90
C VAL A 86 12.19 9.51 -11.91
N ILE A 87 12.98 10.34 -11.24
CA ILE A 87 12.49 11.34 -10.27
C ILE A 87 11.56 12.35 -10.95
N LYS A 88 11.91 12.85 -12.12
CA LYS A 88 11.09 13.80 -12.86
C LYS A 88 9.77 13.17 -13.30
N TRP A 89 9.80 11.90 -13.68
CA TRP A 89 8.60 11.14 -14.04
C TRP A 89 7.66 10.96 -12.85
N VAL A 90 8.17 10.48 -11.73
CA VAL A 90 7.40 10.26 -10.49
C VAL A 90 6.78 11.55 -9.96
N LEU A 91 7.46 12.69 -10.15
CA LEU A 91 7.00 14.01 -9.70
C LEU A 91 6.25 14.79 -10.79
N SER A 92 6.04 14.23 -11.98
CA SER A 92 5.30 14.88 -13.05
C SER A 92 3.79 14.93 -12.74
N GLU A 93 3.12 15.88 -13.34
CA GLU A 93 1.66 15.92 -13.28
C GLU A 93 1.04 14.72 -13.98
N LEU A 94 -0.04 14.22 -13.41
CA LEU A 94 -0.85 13.19 -14.03
C LEU A 94 -1.56 13.74 -15.28
N SER A 95 -1.64 12.94 -16.32
CA SER A 95 -2.47 13.25 -17.48
C SER A 95 -3.96 13.39 -17.10
N ARG A 96 -4.75 13.94 -17.99
CA ARG A 96 -6.21 14.04 -17.76
C ARG A 96 -6.87 12.66 -17.57
N GLU A 97 -6.40 11.67 -18.32
CA GLU A 97 -6.86 10.29 -18.21
C GLU A 97 -6.49 9.69 -16.85
N GLU A 98 -5.24 9.84 -16.44
CA GLU A 98 -4.76 9.35 -15.14
C GLU A 98 -5.48 10.03 -13.97
N LYS A 99 -5.70 11.34 -14.05
CA LYS A 99 -6.49 12.07 -13.05
C LYS A 99 -7.91 11.53 -12.97
N GLY A 100 -8.57 11.30 -14.09
CA GLY A 100 -9.92 10.72 -14.12
C GLY A 100 -9.99 9.31 -13.56
N TYR A 101 -8.96 8.51 -13.78
CA TYR A 101 -8.86 7.14 -13.25
C TYR A 101 -8.65 7.10 -11.73
N TRP A 102 -7.75 7.94 -11.22
CA TRP A 102 -7.38 7.95 -9.79
C TRP A 102 -8.24 8.86 -8.92
N ASP A 103 -8.94 9.81 -9.49
CA ASP A 103 -9.76 10.82 -8.76
C ASP A 103 -11.24 10.45 -8.83
N GLY A 104 -11.63 9.44 -8.08
CA GLY A 104 -13.00 8.96 -7.99
C GLY A 104 -13.44 8.04 -9.12
N GLY A 105 -12.52 7.64 -10.01
CA GLY A 105 -12.80 6.72 -11.10
C GLY A 105 -12.53 5.25 -10.79
N GLU A 106 -12.38 4.44 -11.84
CA GLU A 106 -12.17 2.98 -11.76
C GLU A 106 -10.99 2.58 -10.85
N GLY A 107 -9.93 3.41 -10.79
CA GLY A 107 -8.78 3.15 -9.94
C GLY A 107 -9.12 3.10 -8.45
N VAL A 108 -9.98 4.00 -8.00
CA VAL A 108 -10.46 4.03 -6.60
C VAL A 108 -11.29 2.79 -6.29
N GLU A 109 -12.18 2.41 -7.19
CA GLU A 109 -12.99 1.19 -7.03
C GLU A 109 -12.12 -0.06 -6.94
N ARG A 110 -11.13 -0.20 -7.81
CA ARG A 110 -10.17 -1.30 -7.76
C ARG A 110 -9.36 -1.35 -6.47
N ILE A 111 -8.89 -0.20 -5.99
CA ILE A 111 -8.19 -0.13 -4.69
C ILE A 111 -9.12 -0.60 -3.57
N ALA A 112 -10.36 -0.11 -3.55
CA ALA A 112 -11.35 -0.50 -2.54
C ALA A 112 -11.62 -2.01 -2.58
N ASP A 113 -11.84 -2.59 -3.74
CA ASP A 113 -12.06 -4.04 -3.91
C ASP A 113 -10.89 -4.86 -3.36
N VAL A 114 -9.65 -4.46 -3.66
CA VAL A 114 -8.46 -5.14 -3.15
C VAL A 114 -8.40 -5.05 -1.62
N ILE A 115 -8.67 -3.88 -1.03
CA ILE A 115 -8.63 -3.68 0.42
C ILE A 115 -9.73 -4.52 1.10
N PHE A 116 -10.95 -4.53 0.58
CA PHE A 116 -12.04 -5.33 1.13
C PHE A 116 -11.77 -6.84 1.03
N ASP A 117 -11.23 -7.31 -0.09
CA ASP A 117 -10.85 -8.71 -0.26
C ASP A 117 -9.74 -9.12 0.72
N MET A 118 -8.72 -8.26 0.91
CA MET A 118 -7.69 -8.46 1.92
C MET A 118 -8.29 -8.54 3.33
N ALA A 119 -9.15 -7.59 3.69
CA ALA A 119 -9.78 -7.57 5.01
C ALA A 119 -10.57 -8.85 5.28
N ALA A 120 -11.31 -9.34 4.29
CA ALA A 120 -12.06 -10.59 4.40
C ALA A 120 -11.17 -11.82 4.59
N ARG A 121 -10.03 -11.88 3.87
CA ARG A 121 -9.07 -12.98 3.99
C ARG A 121 -8.36 -12.98 5.35
N LEU A 122 -7.95 -11.81 5.83
CA LEU A 122 -7.27 -11.66 7.11
C LEU A 122 -8.19 -12.02 8.28
N ARG A 123 -9.48 -11.63 8.25
CA ARG A 123 -10.48 -12.05 9.24
C ARG A 123 -10.64 -13.56 9.30
N LYS A 124 -10.61 -14.25 8.16
CA LYS A 124 -10.70 -15.73 8.12
C LYS A 124 -9.45 -16.38 8.70
N ALA A 125 -8.28 -15.79 8.52
CA ALA A 125 -7.02 -16.30 9.06
C ALA A 125 -6.95 -16.16 10.59
N ASP A 126 -7.49 -15.07 11.15
CA ASP A 126 -7.55 -14.81 12.60
C ASP A 126 -8.71 -15.53 13.30
N SER A 127 -9.66 -16.09 12.56
CA SER A 127 -10.73 -16.89 13.16
C SER A 127 -10.12 -18.13 13.82
N PRO A 128 -10.35 -18.35 15.13
CA PRO A 128 -9.82 -19.53 15.79
C PRO A 128 -10.36 -20.76 15.06
N LYS A 129 -9.44 -21.58 14.55
CA LYS A 129 -9.82 -22.91 14.04
C LYS A 129 -10.42 -23.67 15.20
N ILE A 130 -11.75 -23.71 15.28
CA ILE A 130 -12.45 -24.57 16.21
C ILE A 130 -12.05 -25.99 15.83
N LYS A 131 -11.08 -26.54 16.56
CA LYS A 131 -10.80 -27.97 16.49
C LYS A 131 -12.02 -28.68 17.07
N VAL A 132 -12.92 -29.09 16.18
CA VAL A 132 -13.95 -30.05 16.58
C VAL A 132 -13.19 -31.30 16.96
N ALA A 133 -13.17 -31.59 18.27
CA ALA A 133 -12.65 -32.86 18.76
C ALA A 133 -13.49 -33.96 18.13
N LYS A 134 -12.88 -34.78 17.25
CA LYS A 134 -13.50 -36.03 16.82
C LYS A 134 -13.58 -36.94 18.03
N LYS A 135 -14.79 -37.17 18.50
CA LYS A 135 -15.03 -38.31 19.40
C LYS A 135 -14.85 -39.59 18.62
#